data_7ee46189ecf00f1d0c615bb0cfef8f54
#
_entry.id   7ee46189ecf00f1d0c615bb0cfef8f54
#
_cell.length_a   1.000
_cell.length_b   1.000
_cell.length_c   1.000
_cell.angle_alpha   90.00
_cell.angle_beta   90.00
_cell.angle_gamma   90.00
#
_symmetry.space_group_name_H-M   'P 1'
#
loop_
_entity.id
_entity.type
_entity.pdbx_description
1 polymer ?
#
loop_
_entity_poly.entity_id
_entity_poly.type
_entity_poly.pdbx_seq_one_letter_code
_entity_poly.pdbx_strand_id
1 'polypeptide(L)'
;MKEVRKPKASPAQAAASDIPAALAKPKRAERAAERRQAIIDAAMDEFIARGFAATRLDDIAKRAGVAKGTIYLHFKDKESMFEELIRTAIVPLVGRMQGTPPAGGTVRDMIEASALAFIREISTSRRGDLVRLVVAEGPRFPAIADFYYREVVSKGLAG
;
A
#
# COMPACT_ATOMS: atom_id res chain seq x y z
N MET A 1 73.30 -27.59 -5.01
CA MET A 1 72.68 -26.28 -4.81
C MET A 1 71.76 -26.04 -5.99
N LYS A 2 70.49 -26.40 -5.87
CA LYS A 2 69.47 -26.22 -6.92
C LYS A 2 68.42 -25.19 -6.40
N GLU A 3 68.39 -24.07 -7.05
CA GLU A 3 67.51 -22.95 -6.77
C GLU A 3 66.14 -23.29 -7.30
N VAL A 4 65.14 -23.32 -6.39
CA VAL A 4 63.71 -23.57 -6.72
C VAL A 4 63.04 -22.22 -7.03
N ARG A 5 62.75 -21.99 -8.31
CA ARG A 5 61.95 -20.86 -8.79
C ARG A 5 60.51 -20.98 -8.30
N LYS A 6 60.05 -19.96 -7.58
CA LYS A 6 58.61 -19.74 -7.28
C LYS A 6 57.85 -19.42 -8.57
N PRO A 7 56.65 -19.96 -8.79
CA PRO A 7 55.82 -19.56 -9.90
C PRO A 7 55.17 -18.20 -9.64
N LYS A 8 55.23 -17.32 -10.63
CA LYS A 8 54.61 -16.02 -10.71
C LYS A 8 53.09 -16.20 -10.70
N ALA A 9 52.40 -15.56 -9.77
CA ALA A 9 50.94 -15.45 -9.75
C ALA A 9 50.45 -14.65 -10.97
N SER A 10 49.49 -15.20 -11.68
CA SER A 10 48.84 -14.63 -12.84
C SER A 10 47.84 -13.55 -12.37
N PRO A 11 47.78 -12.36 -13.01
CA PRO A 11 46.85 -11.28 -12.63
C PRO A 11 45.51 -11.44 -13.38
N ALA A 12 44.77 -12.50 -13.12
CA ALA A 12 43.48 -12.76 -13.77
C ALA A 12 42.33 -13.07 -12.79
N GLN A 13 42.39 -12.56 -11.54
CA GLN A 13 41.32 -12.76 -10.54
C GLN A 13 40.91 -11.48 -9.81
N ALA A 14 40.96 -10.34 -10.49
CA ALA A 14 40.49 -9.06 -9.90
C ALA A 14 39.55 -8.33 -10.87
N ALA A 15 38.45 -8.98 -11.31
CA ALA A 15 37.39 -8.31 -12.07
C ALA A 15 36.07 -9.08 -11.97
N ALA A 16 35.58 -9.29 -10.76
CA ALA A 16 34.22 -9.86 -10.58
C ALA A 16 33.60 -9.38 -9.26
N SER A 17 33.47 -8.06 -9.04
CA SER A 17 32.69 -7.55 -7.90
C SER A 17 32.29 -6.08 -8.03
N ASP A 18 31.83 -5.65 -9.20
CA ASP A 18 31.11 -4.37 -9.31
C ASP A 18 29.94 -4.52 -10.28
N ILE A 19 28.97 -5.37 -9.89
CA ILE A 19 27.62 -5.27 -10.43
C ILE A 19 26.92 -4.22 -9.58
N PRO A 20 26.46 -3.08 -10.16
CA PRO A 20 25.73 -2.07 -9.40
C PRO A 20 24.53 -2.73 -8.72
N ALA A 21 24.28 -2.41 -7.45
CA ALA A 21 23.17 -2.95 -6.65
C ALA A 21 21.78 -2.76 -7.31
N ALA A 22 21.68 -1.88 -8.30
CA ALA A 22 20.50 -1.64 -9.13
C ALA A 22 20.11 -2.80 -10.08
N LEU A 23 20.98 -3.79 -10.29
CA LEU A 23 20.74 -4.97 -11.15
C LEU A 23 20.56 -6.28 -10.38
N ALA A 24 20.62 -6.24 -9.05
CA ALA A 24 20.36 -7.42 -8.23
C ALA A 24 18.89 -7.83 -8.38
N LYS A 25 18.62 -9.08 -8.78
CA LYS A 25 17.24 -9.62 -8.84
C LYS A 25 16.61 -9.47 -7.45
N PRO A 26 15.40 -8.87 -7.32
CA PRO A 26 14.76 -8.68 -6.04
C PRO A 26 14.63 -9.99 -5.29
N LYS A 27 14.89 -9.98 -3.98
CA LYS A 27 14.76 -11.14 -3.11
C LYS A 27 13.31 -11.63 -3.14
N ARG A 28 13.07 -12.91 -2.82
CA ARG A 28 11.74 -13.53 -2.83
C ARG A 28 10.70 -12.71 -2.04
N ALA A 29 11.12 -12.13 -0.91
CA ALA A 29 10.27 -11.27 -0.07
C ALA A 29 9.88 -9.96 -0.78
N GLU A 30 10.81 -9.31 -1.48
CA GLU A 30 10.55 -8.08 -2.24
C GLU A 30 9.55 -8.32 -3.37
N ARG A 31 9.71 -9.42 -4.12
CA ARG A 31 8.75 -9.81 -5.16
C ARG A 31 7.36 -10.15 -4.61
N ALA A 32 7.29 -10.70 -3.40
CA ALA A 32 6.02 -10.97 -2.75
C ALA A 32 5.33 -9.66 -2.31
N ALA A 33 6.09 -8.69 -1.79
CA ALA A 33 5.59 -7.37 -1.41
C ALA A 33 5.13 -6.57 -2.64
N GLU A 34 5.92 -6.54 -3.72
CA GLU A 34 5.57 -5.90 -4.99
C GLU A 34 4.27 -6.48 -5.56
N ARG A 35 4.12 -7.80 -5.54
CA ARG A 35 2.93 -8.50 -6.01
C ARG A 35 1.70 -8.17 -5.17
N ARG A 36 1.88 -8.12 -3.84
CA ARG A 36 0.82 -7.72 -2.93
C ARG A 36 0.38 -6.28 -3.18
N GLN A 37 1.33 -5.36 -3.39
CA GLN A 37 1.02 -3.98 -3.71
C GLN A 37 0.27 -3.85 -5.03
N ALA A 38 0.71 -4.56 -6.08
CA ALA A 38 0.01 -4.57 -7.37
C ALA A 38 -1.45 -5.07 -7.25
N ILE A 39 -1.71 -6.05 -6.38
CA ILE A 39 -3.07 -6.53 -6.10
C ILE A 39 -3.91 -5.44 -5.40
N ILE A 40 -3.34 -4.75 -4.41
CA ILE A 40 -4.03 -3.66 -3.68
C ILE A 40 -4.35 -2.49 -4.62
N ASP A 41 -3.40 -2.10 -5.48
CA ASP A 41 -3.62 -1.02 -6.45
C ASP A 41 -4.69 -1.38 -7.47
N ALA A 42 -4.67 -2.61 -7.98
CA ALA A 42 -5.70 -3.12 -8.89
C ALA A 42 -7.08 -3.21 -8.21
N ALA A 43 -7.13 -3.60 -6.94
CA ALA A 43 -8.36 -3.63 -6.16
C ALA A 43 -8.95 -2.22 -6.00
N MET A 44 -8.12 -1.23 -5.67
CA MET A 44 -8.54 0.17 -5.58
C MET A 44 -9.17 0.64 -6.89
N ASP A 45 -8.52 0.35 -8.01
CA ASP A 45 -9.04 0.73 -9.34
C ASP A 45 -10.37 0.08 -9.67
N GLU A 46 -10.52 -1.22 -9.41
CA GLU A 46 -11.76 -1.94 -9.69
C GLU A 46 -12.91 -1.48 -8.80
N PHE A 47 -12.65 -1.28 -7.50
CA PHE A 47 -13.68 -0.79 -6.60
C PHE A 47 -14.13 0.64 -6.94
N ILE A 48 -13.20 1.55 -7.25
CA ILE A 48 -13.53 2.92 -7.65
C ILE A 48 -14.30 2.94 -8.98
N ALA A 49 -13.90 2.12 -9.95
CA ALA A 49 -14.51 2.12 -11.28
C ALA A 49 -15.90 1.48 -11.32
N ARG A 50 -16.14 0.45 -10.51
CA ARG A 50 -17.36 -0.39 -10.61
C ARG A 50 -18.24 -0.38 -9.36
N GLY A 51 -17.77 0.21 -8.27
CA GLY A 51 -18.41 0.11 -6.96
C GLY A 51 -18.15 -1.25 -6.29
N PHE A 52 -18.51 -1.35 -5.01
CA PHE A 52 -18.30 -2.57 -4.25
C PHE A 52 -19.13 -3.75 -4.76
N ALA A 53 -20.42 -3.51 -5.09
CA ALA A 53 -21.35 -4.56 -5.50
C ALA A 53 -20.89 -5.31 -6.76
N ALA A 54 -20.46 -4.58 -7.79
CA ALA A 54 -20.13 -5.13 -9.10
C ALA A 54 -18.68 -5.67 -9.20
N THR A 55 -17.80 -5.33 -8.26
CA THR A 55 -16.41 -5.78 -8.26
C THR A 55 -16.30 -7.27 -7.92
N ARG A 56 -15.43 -7.98 -8.66
CA ARG A 56 -15.12 -9.40 -8.46
C ARG A 56 -13.63 -9.59 -8.27
N LEU A 57 -13.23 -10.51 -7.39
CA LEU A 57 -11.80 -10.85 -7.17
C LEU A 57 -11.12 -11.32 -8.47
N ASP A 58 -11.85 -11.99 -9.36
CA ASP A 58 -11.33 -12.45 -10.65
C ASP A 58 -10.93 -11.28 -11.58
N ASP A 59 -11.67 -10.16 -11.53
CA ASP A 59 -11.37 -8.98 -12.33
C ASP A 59 -10.16 -8.24 -11.75
N ILE A 60 -10.06 -8.19 -10.42
CA ILE A 60 -8.88 -7.68 -9.73
C ILE A 60 -7.63 -8.51 -10.09
N ALA A 61 -7.74 -9.86 -10.12
CA ALA A 61 -6.64 -10.73 -10.53
C ALA A 61 -6.13 -10.42 -11.94
N LYS A 62 -7.07 -10.29 -12.90
CA LYS A 62 -6.74 -9.92 -14.29
C LYS A 62 -6.04 -8.57 -14.38
N ARG A 63 -6.56 -7.56 -13.66
CA ARG A 63 -5.96 -6.22 -13.64
C ARG A 63 -4.57 -6.21 -13.01
N ALA A 64 -4.38 -6.94 -11.93
CA ALA A 64 -3.09 -7.07 -11.25
C ALA A 64 -2.07 -7.93 -12.02
N GLY A 65 -2.47 -8.60 -13.09
CA GLY A 65 -1.61 -9.51 -13.84
C GLY A 65 -1.20 -10.76 -13.07
N VAL A 66 -2.05 -11.23 -12.14
CA VAL A 66 -1.78 -12.42 -11.34
C VAL A 66 -2.79 -13.54 -11.63
N ALA A 67 -2.39 -14.78 -11.37
CA ALA A 67 -3.30 -15.90 -11.48
C ALA A 67 -4.43 -15.79 -10.45
N LYS A 68 -5.66 -16.22 -10.84
CA LYS A 68 -6.82 -16.23 -9.94
C LYS A 68 -6.52 -16.89 -8.58
N GLY A 69 -5.86 -18.05 -8.57
CA GLY A 69 -5.48 -18.73 -7.34
C GLY A 69 -4.59 -17.89 -6.42
N THR A 70 -3.78 -16.99 -6.98
CA THR A 70 -2.92 -16.10 -6.18
C THR A 70 -3.73 -15.14 -5.31
N ILE A 71 -4.83 -14.56 -5.83
CA ILE A 71 -5.69 -13.69 -5.02
C ILE A 71 -6.36 -14.48 -3.89
N TYR A 72 -6.92 -15.66 -4.18
CA TYR A 72 -7.59 -16.48 -3.17
C TYR A 72 -6.65 -17.05 -2.10
N LEU A 73 -5.32 -17.04 -2.31
CA LEU A 73 -4.34 -17.31 -1.26
C LEU A 73 -4.22 -16.17 -0.24
N HIS A 74 -4.53 -14.93 -0.64
CA HIS A 74 -4.38 -13.74 0.20
C HIS A 74 -5.72 -13.24 0.75
N PHE A 75 -6.81 -13.39 -0.01
CA PHE A 75 -8.11 -12.81 0.31
C PHE A 75 -9.22 -13.84 0.11
N LYS A 76 -9.93 -14.12 1.18
CA LYS A 76 -11.04 -15.08 1.22
C LYS A 76 -12.21 -14.64 0.33
N ASP A 77 -12.54 -13.36 0.37
CA ASP A 77 -13.67 -12.72 -0.29
C ASP A 77 -13.35 -11.25 -0.63
N LYS A 78 -14.26 -10.59 -1.33
CA LYS A 78 -14.08 -9.18 -1.68
C LYS A 78 -14.20 -8.24 -0.47
N GLU A 79 -14.92 -8.65 0.57
CA GLU A 79 -15.05 -7.95 1.82
C GLU A 79 -13.69 -7.83 2.51
N SER A 80 -12.98 -8.96 2.68
CA SER A 80 -11.63 -8.96 3.27
C SER A 80 -10.60 -8.19 2.44
N MET A 81 -10.74 -8.21 1.11
CA MET A 81 -9.93 -7.38 0.20
C MET A 81 -10.19 -5.89 0.41
N PHE A 82 -11.46 -5.50 0.55
CA PHE A 82 -11.87 -4.11 0.75
C PHE A 82 -11.43 -3.60 2.13
N GLU A 83 -11.55 -4.41 3.17
CA GLU A 83 -11.03 -4.10 4.51
C GLU A 83 -9.53 -3.85 4.48
N GLU A 84 -8.77 -4.70 3.80
CA GLU A 84 -7.33 -4.52 3.67
C GLU A 84 -6.97 -3.26 2.88
N LEU A 85 -7.76 -2.94 1.87
CA LEU A 85 -7.60 -1.70 1.12
C LEU A 85 -7.81 -0.46 2.02
N ILE A 86 -8.84 -0.47 2.86
CA ILE A 86 -9.06 0.58 3.86
C ILE A 86 -7.88 0.68 4.82
N ARG A 87 -7.41 -0.46 5.38
CA ARG A 87 -6.27 -0.47 6.31
C ARG A 87 -5.00 0.09 5.70
N THR A 88 -4.73 -0.24 4.45
CA THR A 88 -3.47 0.17 3.79
C THR A 88 -3.52 1.57 3.21
N ALA A 89 -4.66 2.00 2.70
CA ALA A 89 -4.79 3.29 2.03
C ALA A 89 -5.29 4.42 2.94
N ILE A 90 -6.22 4.16 3.85
CA ILE A 90 -6.90 5.20 4.62
C ILE A 90 -6.36 5.33 6.04
N VAL A 91 -6.16 4.22 6.76
CA VAL A 91 -5.70 4.27 8.16
C VAL A 91 -4.39 5.05 8.34
N PRO A 92 -3.35 4.91 7.48
CA PRO A 92 -2.14 5.71 7.60
C PRO A 92 -2.35 7.21 7.37
N LEU A 93 -3.40 7.59 6.61
CA LEU A 93 -3.75 8.99 6.40
C LEU A 93 -4.23 9.63 7.69
N VAL A 94 -5.13 8.95 8.41
CA VAL A 94 -5.66 9.44 9.70
C VAL A 94 -4.54 9.61 10.73
N GLY A 95 -3.62 8.64 10.82
CA GLY A 95 -2.46 8.74 11.74
C GLY A 95 -1.55 9.95 11.46
N ARG A 96 -1.42 10.37 10.21
CA ARG A 96 -0.66 11.59 9.85
C ARG A 96 -1.36 12.89 10.24
N MET A 97 -2.67 12.86 10.42
CA MET A 97 -3.47 14.03 10.81
C MET A 97 -3.47 14.28 12.32
N GLN A 98 -3.05 13.30 13.12
CA GLN A 98 -2.92 13.39 14.58
C GLN A 98 -1.57 13.99 15.02
N GLY A 99 -0.94 14.84 14.20
CA GLY A 99 0.35 15.45 14.46
C GLY A 99 0.32 16.47 15.60
N THR A 100 1.50 16.72 16.20
CA THR A 100 1.71 17.80 17.16
C THR A 100 1.67 19.16 16.44
N PRO A 101 1.18 20.23 17.09
CA PRO A 101 1.26 21.58 16.53
C PRO A 101 2.70 21.92 16.10
N PRO A 102 2.90 22.64 14.99
CA PRO A 102 4.22 23.15 14.66
C PRO A 102 4.75 24.04 15.77
N ALA A 103 6.07 24.08 15.95
CA ALA A 103 6.70 24.89 16.97
C ALA A 103 6.24 26.37 16.86
N GLY A 104 5.60 26.90 17.91
CA GLY A 104 5.03 28.25 17.93
C GLY A 104 3.61 28.39 17.38
N GLY A 105 2.99 27.31 16.89
CA GLY A 105 1.60 27.30 16.43
C GLY A 105 0.60 27.04 17.55
N THR A 106 -0.64 27.48 17.33
CA THR A 106 -1.76 27.23 18.24
C THR A 106 -2.48 25.91 17.88
N VAL A 107 -3.26 25.37 18.83
CA VAL A 107 -4.16 24.21 18.57
C VAL A 107 -5.12 24.53 17.41
N ARG A 108 -5.56 25.78 17.30
CA ARG A 108 -6.41 26.22 16.18
C ARG A 108 -5.70 26.08 14.84
N ASP A 109 -4.44 26.53 14.73
CA ASP A 109 -3.66 26.42 13.49
C ASP A 109 -3.47 24.96 13.09
N MET A 110 -3.27 24.08 14.07
CA MET A 110 -3.18 22.64 13.83
C MET A 110 -4.47 22.05 13.27
N ILE A 111 -5.62 22.41 13.88
CA ILE A 111 -6.94 21.93 13.43
C ILE A 111 -7.24 22.44 12.03
N GLU A 112 -7.03 23.72 11.76
CA GLU A 112 -7.24 24.32 10.44
C GLU A 112 -6.35 23.67 9.37
N ALA A 113 -5.07 23.50 9.65
CA ALA A 113 -4.14 22.84 8.72
C ALA A 113 -4.51 21.37 8.46
N SER A 114 -4.91 20.64 9.51
CA SER A 114 -5.34 19.24 9.40
C SER A 114 -6.63 19.10 8.60
N ALA A 115 -7.61 19.97 8.86
CA ALA A 115 -8.88 20.01 8.13
C ALA A 115 -8.67 20.31 6.64
N LEU A 116 -7.86 21.32 6.33
CA LEU A 116 -7.53 21.68 4.95
C LEU A 116 -6.79 20.54 4.24
N ALA A 117 -5.82 19.91 4.89
CA ALA A 117 -5.10 18.76 4.34
C ALA A 117 -6.06 17.58 4.07
N PHE A 118 -6.99 17.31 4.99
CA PHE A 118 -8.00 16.26 4.83
C PHE A 118 -8.96 16.55 3.67
N ILE A 119 -9.51 17.76 3.60
CA ILE A 119 -10.41 18.17 2.51
C ILE A 119 -9.69 18.04 1.16
N ARG A 120 -8.43 18.50 1.08
CA ARG A 120 -7.64 18.40 -0.13
C ARG A 120 -7.41 16.94 -0.54
N GLU A 121 -7.01 16.10 0.41
CA GLU A 121 -6.79 14.66 0.16
C GLU A 121 -8.05 13.97 -0.33
N ILE A 122 -9.20 14.19 0.33
CA ILE A 122 -10.49 13.59 -0.10
C ILE A 122 -10.94 14.12 -1.46
N SER A 123 -10.66 15.38 -1.77
CA SER A 123 -11.17 16.01 -2.99
C SER A 123 -10.36 15.63 -4.24
N THR A 124 -9.06 15.30 -4.10
CA THR A 124 -8.14 15.19 -5.24
C THR A 124 -7.43 13.85 -5.37
N SER A 125 -7.60 12.94 -4.40
CA SER A 125 -6.87 11.67 -4.39
C SER A 125 -7.77 10.46 -4.63
N ARG A 126 -7.15 9.36 -5.12
CA ARG A 126 -7.80 8.05 -5.21
C ARG A 126 -8.29 7.52 -3.85
N ARG A 127 -7.65 7.94 -2.74
CA ARG A 127 -8.12 7.61 -1.39
C ARG A 127 -9.43 8.31 -1.08
N GLY A 128 -9.59 9.55 -1.55
CA GLY A 128 -10.86 10.27 -1.47
C GLY A 128 -11.98 9.58 -2.25
N ASP A 129 -11.69 9.02 -3.43
CA ASP A 129 -12.64 8.21 -4.19
C ASP A 129 -13.07 6.97 -3.38
N LEU A 130 -12.12 6.31 -2.70
CA LEU A 130 -12.43 5.17 -1.84
C LEU A 130 -13.31 5.57 -0.64
N VAL A 131 -13.06 6.72 0.00
CA VAL A 131 -13.91 7.25 1.09
C VAL A 131 -15.32 7.54 0.58
N ARG A 132 -15.44 8.18 -0.57
CA ARG A 132 -16.77 8.43 -1.20
C ARG A 132 -17.51 7.13 -1.51
N LEU A 133 -16.79 6.10 -1.96
CA LEU A 133 -17.36 4.77 -2.20
C LEU A 133 -17.91 4.15 -0.91
N VAL A 134 -17.16 4.21 0.20
CA VAL A 134 -17.63 3.72 1.51
C VAL A 134 -18.91 4.43 1.93
N VAL A 135 -18.96 5.76 1.79
CA VAL A 135 -20.16 6.55 2.14
C VAL A 135 -21.35 6.19 1.26
N ALA A 136 -21.14 6.02 -0.05
CA ALA A 136 -22.18 5.69 -1.00
C ALA A 136 -22.73 4.25 -0.85
N GLU A 137 -21.85 3.30 -0.58
CA GLU A 137 -22.22 1.87 -0.51
C GLU A 137 -22.57 1.41 0.92
N GLY A 138 -22.17 2.17 1.95
CA GLY A 138 -22.42 1.85 3.36
C GLY A 138 -23.86 1.48 3.70
N PRO A 139 -24.89 2.20 3.22
CA PRO A 139 -26.28 1.84 3.45
C PRO A 139 -26.67 0.44 2.91
N ARG A 140 -26.02 -0.01 1.84
CA ARG A 140 -26.27 -1.33 1.22
C ARG A 140 -25.41 -2.44 1.82
N PHE A 141 -24.26 -2.09 2.37
CA PHE A 141 -23.25 -3.02 2.93
C PHE A 141 -22.85 -2.56 4.33
N PRO A 142 -23.69 -2.72 5.36
CA PRO A 142 -23.44 -2.22 6.71
C PRO A 142 -22.11 -2.71 7.31
N ALA A 143 -21.70 -3.92 6.99
CA ALA A 143 -20.41 -4.46 7.48
C ALA A 143 -19.21 -3.62 7.05
N ILE A 144 -19.23 -3.06 5.83
CA ILE A 144 -18.19 -2.15 5.32
C ILE A 144 -18.20 -0.84 6.08
N ALA A 145 -19.40 -0.27 6.30
CA ALA A 145 -19.56 0.99 7.04
C ALA A 145 -19.09 0.81 8.50
N ASP A 146 -19.46 -0.28 9.16
CA ASP A 146 -19.04 -0.61 10.52
C ASP A 146 -17.54 -0.80 10.62
N PHE A 147 -16.96 -1.49 9.65
CA PHE A 147 -15.50 -1.67 9.58
C PHE A 147 -14.79 -0.32 9.44
N TYR A 148 -15.23 0.52 8.49
CA TYR A 148 -14.67 1.85 8.27
C TYR A 148 -14.80 2.72 9.52
N TYR A 149 -15.95 2.71 10.17
CA TYR A 149 -16.16 3.46 11.42
C TYR A 149 -15.15 3.03 12.50
N ARG A 150 -14.99 1.73 12.74
CA ARG A 150 -14.07 1.21 13.77
C ARG A 150 -12.59 1.47 13.46
N GLU A 151 -12.20 1.27 12.22
CA GLU A 151 -10.77 1.36 11.86
C GLU A 151 -10.31 2.78 11.56
N VAL A 152 -11.20 3.64 11.10
CA VAL A 152 -10.85 4.99 10.62
C VAL A 152 -11.43 6.06 11.53
N VAL A 153 -12.75 6.11 11.67
CA VAL A 153 -13.43 7.23 12.33
C VAL A 153 -13.17 7.23 13.84
N SER A 154 -13.40 6.08 14.51
CA SER A 154 -13.23 5.98 15.97
C SER A 154 -11.78 6.20 16.40
N LYS A 155 -10.80 5.68 15.62
CA LYS A 155 -9.37 5.89 15.90
C LYS A 155 -8.93 7.33 15.62
N GLY A 156 -9.53 7.97 14.60
CA GLY A 156 -9.28 9.37 14.30
C GLY A 156 -9.80 10.33 15.36
N LEU A 157 -10.90 9.97 16.04
CA LEU A 157 -11.49 10.79 17.11
C LEU A 157 -10.89 10.53 18.50
N ALA A 158 -10.18 9.42 18.69
CA ALA A 158 -9.61 9.04 20.00
C ALA A 158 -8.20 9.61 20.27
N GLY A 159 -7.59 10.27 19.30
CA GLY A 159 -6.28 10.95 19.41
C GLY A 159 -6.45 12.45 19.58
#